data_dc6100ed8271e6614c742f6a31bc2418
#
_entry.id   dc6100ed8271e6614c742f6a31bc2418
#
_cell.length_a   1.000
_cell.length_b   1.000
_cell.length_c   1.000
_cell.angle_alpha   90.00
_cell.angle_beta   90.00
_cell.angle_gamma   90.00
#
_symmetry.space_group_name_H-M   'P 1'
#
loop_
_entity.id
_entity.type
_entity.pdbx_description
1 polymer ?
#
loop_
_entity_poly.entity_id
_entity_poly.type
_entity_poly.pdbx_seq_one_letter_code
_entity_poly.pdbx_strand_id
1 'polypeptide(L)'
;PACANEWRPGVCEKPRIKCADCPNRALIPLSDSVIYDHLAGLHTVGVYPLLEDDTCYFLAVDFDEAEWRDDVQAFKRACDELGVPVAMEISRSGRGAHAWIFFASRVQARDARRLGTAIISHTCASTRQLRLESYDRLFPNQDAMPKGGFGNLIALPLQKWPRENGCSVFVDADLRPYPD
;
A
#
# COMPACT_ATOMS: atom_id res chain seq x y z
N PRO A 1 -12.36 -0.38 3.42
CA PRO A 1 -13.15 0.55 4.22
C PRO A 1 -13.59 -0.09 5.52
N ALA A 2 -13.56 0.71 6.62
CA ALA A 2 -14.09 0.25 7.89
C ALA A 2 -15.61 0.06 7.81
N CYS A 3 -16.13 -0.86 8.58
CA CYS A 3 -17.56 -1.12 8.65
C CYS A 3 -18.10 -0.71 10.04
N ALA A 4 -19.13 0.10 10.09
CA ALA A 4 -19.75 0.54 11.35
C ALA A 4 -20.31 -0.62 12.20
N ASN A 5 -20.54 -1.76 11.58
CA ASN A 5 -21.01 -2.98 12.24
C ASN A 5 -19.89 -3.99 12.55
N GLU A 6 -18.62 -3.64 12.29
CA GLU A 6 -17.50 -4.57 12.50
C GLU A 6 -17.41 -5.01 13.96
N TRP A 7 -17.36 -6.33 14.19
CA TRP A 7 -17.35 -6.98 15.50
C TRP A 7 -18.58 -6.72 16.39
N ARG A 8 -19.64 -6.11 15.85
CA ARG A 8 -20.87 -5.87 16.61
C ARG A 8 -21.59 -7.21 16.87
N PRO A 9 -21.83 -7.59 18.13
CA PRO A 9 -22.52 -8.85 18.47
C PRO A 9 -23.91 -8.95 17.82
N GLY A 10 -24.24 -10.10 17.28
CA GLY A 10 -25.53 -10.37 16.62
C GLY A 10 -25.70 -9.73 15.23
N VAL A 11 -24.74 -8.95 14.77
CA VAL A 11 -24.79 -8.26 13.47
C VAL A 11 -23.60 -8.64 12.58
N CYS A 12 -22.38 -8.63 13.13
CA CYS A 12 -21.16 -9.01 12.42
C CYS A 12 -20.88 -10.50 12.63
N GLU A 13 -20.81 -11.24 11.55
CA GLU A 13 -20.60 -12.68 11.57
C GLU A 13 -19.17 -13.09 11.16
N LYS A 14 -18.18 -12.18 11.29
CA LYS A 14 -16.76 -12.53 11.14
C LYS A 14 -16.33 -13.56 12.21
N PRO A 15 -15.48 -14.51 11.85
CA PRO A 15 -14.89 -14.76 10.52
C PRO A 15 -15.76 -15.64 9.60
N ARG A 16 -16.94 -16.08 10.05
CA ARG A 16 -17.82 -17.03 9.33
C ARG A 16 -18.28 -16.51 7.97
N ILE A 17 -18.65 -15.22 7.89
CA ILE A 17 -19.06 -14.56 6.66
C ILE A 17 -17.99 -13.53 6.26
N LYS A 18 -17.54 -13.59 5.01
CA LYS A 18 -16.62 -12.58 4.45
C LYS A 18 -17.34 -11.24 4.32
N CYS A 19 -16.61 -10.13 4.51
CA CYS A 19 -17.21 -8.79 4.39
C CYS A 19 -17.80 -8.50 3.00
N ALA A 20 -17.28 -9.11 1.94
CA ALA A 20 -17.83 -8.98 0.59
C ALA A 20 -19.26 -9.51 0.49
N ASP A 21 -19.56 -10.59 1.23
CA ASP A 21 -20.83 -11.30 1.17
C ASP A 21 -21.78 -10.93 2.33
N CYS A 22 -21.38 -9.99 3.19
CA CYS A 22 -22.12 -9.65 4.41
C CYS A 22 -23.33 -8.75 4.11
N PRO A 23 -24.58 -9.20 4.42
CA PRO A 23 -25.79 -8.40 4.21
C PRO A 23 -25.87 -7.18 5.15
N ASN A 24 -25.16 -7.23 6.29
CA ASN A 24 -25.14 -6.17 7.30
C ASN A 24 -23.95 -5.20 7.12
N ARG A 25 -23.30 -5.20 5.95
CA ARG A 25 -22.15 -4.34 5.68
C ARG A 25 -22.59 -2.87 5.63
N ALA A 26 -22.02 -2.06 6.53
CA ALA A 26 -22.24 -0.62 6.60
C ALA A 26 -20.89 0.09 6.51
N LEU A 27 -20.44 0.36 5.29
CA LEU A 27 -19.12 0.99 5.06
C LEU A 27 -19.15 2.42 5.55
N ILE A 28 -18.11 2.80 6.28
CA ILE A 28 -17.91 4.17 6.77
C ILE A 28 -17.26 4.96 5.61
N PRO A 29 -17.86 6.08 5.20
CA PRO A 29 -17.24 6.94 4.19
C PRO A 29 -15.92 7.51 4.70
N LEU A 30 -14.96 7.68 3.80
CA LEU A 30 -13.71 8.38 4.10
C LEU A 30 -14.03 9.86 4.36
N SER A 31 -13.60 10.38 5.49
CA SER A 31 -13.76 11.78 5.88
C SER A 31 -12.48 12.28 6.57
N ASP A 32 -12.36 13.61 6.72
CA ASP A 32 -11.23 14.22 7.43
C ASP A 32 -11.11 13.70 8.86
N SER A 33 -12.23 13.44 9.54
CA SER A 33 -12.21 12.85 10.90
C SER A 33 -11.62 11.45 10.91
N VAL A 34 -11.94 10.61 9.91
CA VAL A 34 -11.36 9.26 9.80
C VAL A 34 -9.86 9.31 9.55
N ILE A 35 -9.39 10.25 8.73
CA ILE A 35 -7.95 10.49 8.52
C ILE A 35 -7.30 11.01 9.81
N TYR A 36 -7.92 11.98 10.47
CA TYR A 36 -7.44 12.49 11.76
C TYR A 36 -7.30 11.37 12.80
N ASP A 37 -8.32 10.52 12.94
CA ASP A 37 -8.31 9.39 13.86
C ASP A 37 -7.19 8.39 13.57
N HIS A 38 -6.87 8.18 12.29
CA HIS A 38 -5.71 7.39 11.87
C HIS A 38 -4.41 8.05 12.31
N LEU A 39 -4.22 9.33 12.01
CA LEU A 39 -3.02 10.08 12.38
C LEU A 39 -2.88 10.24 13.91
N ALA A 40 -3.99 10.30 14.64
CA ALA A 40 -4.06 10.35 16.10
C ALA A 40 -3.88 8.98 16.79
N GLY A 41 -3.88 7.88 16.03
CA GLY A 41 -3.66 6.53 16.55
C GLY A 41 -4.92 5.82 17.05
N LEU A 42 -6.11 6.39 16.86
CA LEU A 42 -7.39 5.78 17.28
C LEU A 42 -7.77 4.60 16.37
N HIS A 43 -7.44 4.69 15.08
CA HIS A 43 -7.70 3.66 14.09
C HIS A 43 -6.50 3.42 13.18
N THR A 44 -6.49 2.28 12.48
CA THR A 44 -5.65 2.06 11.30
C THR A 44 -6.56 2.05 10.07
N VAL A 45 -6.37 3.01 9.19
CA VAL A 45 -7.12 3.10 7.93
C VAL A 45 -6.32 2.42 6.83
N GLY A 46 -6.98 1.59 6.04
CA GLY A 46 -6.45 1.07 4.79
C GLY A 46 -7.26 1.60 3.62
N VAL A 47 -6.62 1.68 2.47
CA VAL A 47 -7.26 2.10 1.23
C VAL A 47 -7.16 1.01 0.18
N TYR A 48 -8.16 0.96 -0.68
CA TYR A 48 -8.14 0.13 -1.88
C TYR A 48 -7.66 1.01 -3.04
N PRO A 49 -6.51 0.71 -3.64
CA PRO A 49 -6.01 1.52 -4.76
C PRO A 49 -6.88 1.40 -6.00
N LEU A 50 -7.48 0.24 -6.23
CA LEU A 50 -8.32 -0.03 -7.40
C LEU A 50 -9.70 0.60 -7.22
N LEU A 51 -10.10 1.46 -8.15
CA LEU A 51 -11.40 2.11 -8.20
C LEU A 51 -12.39 1.29 -9.03
N GLU A 52 -13.69 1.61 -8.92
CA GLU A 52 -14.78 0.88 -9.60
C GLU A 52 -14.68 0.94 -11.14
N ASP A 53 -14.01 1.95 -11.67
CA ASP A 53 -13.77 2.15 -13.11
C ASP A 53 -12.42 1.56 -13.59
N ASP A 54 -11.86 0.62 -12.84
CA ASP A 54 -10.58 -0.04 -13.12
C ASP A 54 -9.38 0.92 -13.17
N THR A 55 -9.48 2.07 -12.52
CA THR A 55 -8.39 3.05 -12.42
C THR A 55 -7.79 3.09 -11.02
N CYS A 56 -6.65 3.78 -10.88
CA CYS A 56 -5.99 4.06 -9.62
C CYS A 56 -5.29 5.42 -9.63
N TYR A 57 -5.04 5.99 -8.45
CA TYR A 57 -4.27 7.23 -8.28
C TYR A 57 -2.81 6.99 -7.89
N PHE A 58 -2.49 5.78 -7.50
CA PHE A 58 -1.15 5.41 -7.12
C PHE A 58 -0.88 3.93 -7.41
N LEU A 59 0.39 3.61 -7.50
CA LEU A 59 0.94 2.27 -7.45
C LEU A 59 1.79 2.18 -6.19
N ALA A 60 1.66 1.10 -5.42
CA ALA A 60 2.60 0.78 -4.36
C ALA A 60 3.21 -0.61 -4.59
N VAL A 61 4.49 -0.74 -4.27
CA VAL A 61 5.24 -1.99 -4.30
C VAL A 61 5.56 -2.37 -2.87
N ASP A 62 5.25 -3.59 -2.48
CA ASP A 62 5.44 -4.13 -1.15
C ASP A 62 6.71 -4.98 -1.11
N PHE A 63 7.59 -4.67 -0.17
CA PHE A 63 8.84 -5.38 0.12
C PHE A 63 8.79 -5.86 1.56
N ASP A 64 8.68 -7.15 1.74
CA ASP A 64 8.71 -7.82 3.04
C ASP A 64 9.94 -8.75 3.12
N GLU A 65 10.19 -9.38 4.29
CA GLU A 65 11.25 -10.37 4.50
C GLU A 65 12.67 -9.81 4.68
N ALA A 66 13.69 -10.70 4.69
CA ALA A 66 15.01 -10.39 5.22
C ALA A 66 15.77 -9.26 4.50
N GLU A 67 15.70 -9.22 3.17
CA GLU A 67 16.53 -8.34 2.34
C GLU A 67 15.79 -7.06 1.89
N TRP A 68 14.66 -6.73 2.49
CA TRP A 68 13.81 -5.64 2.03
C TRP A 68 14.52 -4.27 1.91
N ARG A 69 15.54 -4.03 2.77
CA ARG A 69 16.29 -2.76 2.74
C ARG A 69 17.06 -2.59 1.44
N ASP A 70 17.80 -3.61 1.06
CA ASP A 70 18.61 -3.60 -0.15
C ASP A 70 17.71 -3.56 -1.40
N ASP A 71 16.60 -4.32 -1.36
CA ASP A 71 15.66 -4.42 -2.46
C ASP A 71 14.89 -3.12 -2.69
N VAL A 72 14.36 -2.46 -1.65
CA VAL A 72 13.65 -1.19 -1.82
C VAL A 72 14.60 -0.06 -2.25
N GLN A 73 15.86 -0.05 -1.77
CA GLN A 73 16.87 0.90 -2.24
C GLN A 73 17.28 0.66 -3.69
N ALA A 74 17.38 -0.61 -4.11
CA ALA A 74 17.64 -0.94 -5.51
C ALA A 74 16.48 -0.49 -6.41
N PHE A 75 15.25 -0.72 -5.98
CA PHE A 75 14.05 -0.24 -6.68
C PHE A 75 14.02 1.29 -6.77
N LYS A 76 14.37 1.99 -5.68
CA LYS A 76 14.50 3.45 -5.67
C LYS A 76 15.51 3.94 -6.71
N ARG A 77 16.73 3.35 -6.75
CA ARG A 77 17.74 3.69 -7.75
C ARG A 77 17.24 3.48 -9.18
N ALA A 78 16.57 2.36 -9.44
CA ALA A 78 15.96 2.08 -10.74
C ALA A 78 14.90 3.13 -11.12
N CYS A 79 14.07 3.56 -10.17
CA CYS A 79 13.12 4.65 -10.38
C CYS A 79 13.84 5.95 -10.74
N ASP A 80 14.92 6.30 -10.05
CA ASP A 80 15.70 7.51 -10.32
C ASP A 80 16.33 7.48 -11.72
N GLU A 81 16.91 6.34 -12.12
CA GLU A 81 17.49 6.12 -13.46
C GLU A 81 16.43 6.29 -14.56
N LEU A 82 15.20 5.85 -14.30
CA LEU A 82 14.09 5.94 -15.23
C LEU A 82 13.34 7.29 -15.16
N GLY A 83 13.70 8.18 -14.24
CA GLY A 83 13.03 9.46 -14.03
C GLY A 83 11.61 9.30 -13.43
N VAL A 84 11.33 8.24 -12.69
CA VAL A 84 10.05 7.97 -12.06
C VAL A 84 10.09 8.42 -10.60
N PRO A 85 9.32 9.45 -10.20
CA PRO A 85 9.24 9.87 -8.80
C PRO A 85 8.66 8.75 -7.92
N VAL A 86 9.35 8.41 -6.84
CA VAL A 86 8.93 7.38 -5.88
C VAL A 86 9.18 7.85 -4.45
N ALA A 87 8.23 7.61 -3.55
CA ALA A 87 8.36 7.82 -2.12
C ALA A 87 8.49 6.46 -1.42
N MET A 88 9.51 6.32 -0.57
CA MET A 88 9.70 5.10 0.22
C MET A 88 9.11 5.27 1.61
N GLU A 89 8.48 4.23 2.13
CA GLU A 89 7.91 4.16 3.47
C GLU A 89 8.41 2.91 4.17
N ILE A 90 8.86 3.02 5.42
CA ILE A 90 9.03 1.85 6.28
C ILE A 90 7.65 1.32 6.65
N SER A 91 7.38 0.05 6.41
CA SER A 91 6.07 -0.54 6.69
C SER A 91 5.71 -0.45 8.17
N ARG A 92 4.43 -0.60 8.47
CA ARG A 92 3.92 -0.53 9.85
C ARG A 92 4.59 -1.52 10.81
N SER A 93 5.03 -2.66 10.31
CA SER A 93 5.71 -3.69 11.11
C SER A 93 7.17 -3.35 11.41
N GLY A 94 7.78 -2.42 10.67
CA GLY A 94 9.22 -2.15 10.68
C GLY A 94 10.07 -3.23 10.03
N ARG A 95 9.44 -4.27 9.46
CA ARG A 95 10.11 -5.43 8.84
C ARG A 95 9.91 -5.51 7.34
N GLY A 96 9.60 -4.38 6.72
CA GLY A 96 9.38 -4.25 5.29
C GLY A 96 9.29 -2.78 4.90
N ALA A 97 9.04 -2.52 3.63
CA ALA A 97 8.88 -1.19 3.07
C ALA A 97 7.84 -1.19 1.96
N HIS A 98 7.24 -0.02 1.74
CA HIS A 98 6.44 0.24 0.55
C HIS A 98 7.12 1.31 -0.29
N ALA A 99 7.15 1.11 -1.61
CA ALA A 99 7.55 2.13 -2.57
C ALA A 99 6.28 2.66 -3.27
N TRP A 100 5.98 3.95 -3.08
CA TRP A 100 4.77 4.61 -3.55
C TRP A 100 5.04 5.46 -4.78
N ILE A 101 4.32 5.23 -5.86
CA ILE A 101 4.34 6.05 -7.09
C ILE A 101 2.97 6.69 -7.22
N PHE A 102 2.89 8.00 -7.05
CA PHE A 102 1.64 8.76 -7.14
C PHE A 102 1.46 9.33 -8.53
N PHE A 103 0.25 9.23 -9.07
CA PHE A 103 -0.11 9.76 -10.37
C PHE A 103 -0.85 11.10 -10.22
N ALA A 104 -0.56 12.04 -11.12
CA ALA A 104 -1.22 13.35 -11.13
C ALA A 104 -2.73 13.27 -11.46
N SER A 105 -3.14 12.19 -12.12
CA SER A 105 -4.54 11.89 -12.45
C SER A 105 -4.78 10.39 -12.39
N ARG A 106 -6.03 9.96 -12.50
CA ARG A 106 -6.37 8.53 -12.59
C ARG A 106 -5.72 7.89 -13.82
N VAL A 107 -5.12 6.74 -13.63
CA VAL A 107 -4.57 5.89 -14.69
C VAL A 107 -5.21 4.51 -14.64
N GLN A 108 -5.25 3.80 -15.75
CA GLN A 108 -5.74 2.42 -15.77
C GLN A 108 -4.86 1.54 -14.86
N ALA A 109 -5.47 0.76 -13.99
CA ALA A 109 -4.76 -0.13 -13.06
C ALA A 109 -3.82 -1.10 -13.79
N ARG A 110 -4.25 -1.59 -14.96
CA ARG A 110 -3.42 -2.39 -15.86
C ARG A 110 -2.11 -1.68 -16.24
N ASP A 111 -2.18 -0.39 -16.56
CA ASP A 111 -1.01 0.36 -17.02
C ASP A 111 -0.09 0.73 -15.84
N ALA A 112 -0.67 1.06 -14.67
CA ALA A 112 0.08 1.21 -13.43
C ALA A 112 0.85 -0.08 -13.07
N ARG A 113 0.20 -1.24 -13.16
CA ARG A 113 0.84 -2.54 -12.92
C ARG A 113 1.94 -2.86 -13.92
N ARG A 114 1.74 -2.54 -15.21
CA ARG A 114 2.77 -2.68 -16.25
C ARG A 114 3.99 -1.82 -15.95
N LEU A 115 3.77 -0.57 -15.52
CA LEU A 115 4.85 0.30 -15.06
C LEU A 115 5.62 -0.33 -13.90
N GLY A 116 4.93 -0.77 -12.84
CA GLY A 116 5.55 -1.42 -11.70
C GLY A 116 6.36 -2.67 -12.08
N THR A 117 5.78 -3.54 -12.92
CA THR A 117 6.47 -4.73 -13.43
C THR A 117 7.69 -4.38 -14.26
N ALA A 118 7.61 -3.33 -15.10
CA ALA A 118 8.76 -2.88 -15.89
C ALA A 118 9.90 -2.36 -15.01
N ILE A 119 9.59 -1.57 -13.97
CA ILE A 119 10.60 -1.08 -13.02
C ILE A 119 11.22 -2.25 -12.26
N ILE A 120 10.43 -3.20 -11.76
CA ILE A 120 10.92 -4.41 -11.09
C ILE A 120 11.87 -5.19 -12.01
N SER A 121 11.47 -5.40 -13.27
CA SER A 121 12.31 -6.10 -14.26
C SER A 121 13.62 -5.36 -14.54
N HIS A 122 13.57 -4.03 -14.64
CA HIS A 122 14.76 -3.19 -14.79
C HIS A 122 15.68 -3.29 -13.57
N THR A 123 15.11 -3.24 -12.36
CA THR A 123 15.85 -3.41 -11.11
C THR A 123 16.60 -4.74 -11.08
N CYS A 124 15.93 -5.84 -11.39
CA CYS A 124 16.55 -7.17 -11.45
C CYS A 124 17.66 -7.25 -12.51
N ALA A 125 17.47 -6.61 -13.66
CA ALA A 125 18.46 -6.62 -14.74
C ALA A 125 19.71 -5.78 -14.40
N SER A 126 19.52 -4.66 -13.70
CA SER A 126 20.61 -3.72 -13.33
C SER A 126 21.43 -4.22 -12.13
N THR A 127 20.84 -5.03 -11.27
CA THR A 127 21.42 -5.49 -10.02
C THR A 127 21.64 -7.00 -10.07
N ARG A 128 22.80 -7.43 -10.59
CA ARG A 128 23.12 -8.86 -10.77
C ARG A 128 23.03 -9.74 -9.50
N GLN A 129 22.96 -9.15 -8.33
CA GLN A 129 22.95 -9.83 -7.03
C GLN A 129 21.57 -9.83 -6.35
N LEU A 130 20.63 -8.96 -6.76
CA LEU A 130 19.31 -8.87 -6.15
C LEU A 130 18.32 -9.72 -6.95
N ARG A 131 17.71 -10.66 -6.27
CA ARG A 131 16.60 -11.46 -6.81
C ARG A 131 15.26 -10.84 -6.51
N LEU A 132 15.23 -9.68 -5.81
CA LEU A 132 14.03 -9.08 -5.21
C LEU A 132 13.21 -10.13 -4.45
N GLU A 133 13.89 -10.91 -3.62
CA GLU A 133 13.25 -11.99 -2.85
C GLU A 133 12.22 -11.46 -1.86
N SER A 134 12.42 -10.21 -1.41
CA SER A 134 11.48 -9.52 -0.54
C SER A 134 10.27 -8.91 -1.26
N TYR A 135 10.27 -8.86 -2.61
CA TYR A 135 9.12 -8.38 -3.35
C TYR A 135 7.92 -9.32 -3.15
N ASP A 136 6.85 -8.80 -2.53
CA ASP A 136 5.63 -9.56 -2.31
C ASP A 136 4.58 -9.27 -3.38
N ARG A 137 4.18 -7.99 -3.54
CA ARG A 137 3.09 -7.66 -4.45
C ARG A 137 3.05 -6.21 -4.90
N LEU A 138 2.21 -5.97 -5.91
CA LEU A 138 1.80 -4.63 -6.33
C LEU A 138 0.43 -4.27 -5.74
N PHE A 139 0.22 -2.96 -5.50
CA PHE A 139 -1.06 -2.37 -5.17
C PHE A 139 -1.41 -1.27 -6.19
N PRO A 140 -2.40 -1.45 -7.08
CA PRO A 140 -3.31 -2.59 -7.17
C PRO A 140 -2.61 -3.86 -7.69
N ASN A 141 -3.10 -5.03 -7.25
CA ASN A 141 -2.62 -6.33 -7.75
C ASN A 141 -3.49 -6.92 -8.88
N GLN A 142 -4.49 -6.18 -9.32
CA GLN A 142 -5.48 -6.60 -10.33
C GLN A 142 -5.65 -5.51 -11.38
N ASP A 143 -5.96 -5.92 -12.61
CA ASP A 143 -6.20 -5.02 -13.74
C ASP A 143 -7.60 -4.44 -13.73
N ALA A 144 -8.55 -5.16 -13.14
CA ALA A 144 -9.96 -4.79 -13.08
C ALA A 144 -10.58 -5.10 -11.72
N MET A 145 -11.62 -4.35 -11.36
CA MET A 145 -12.37 -4.54 -10.12
C MET A 145 -13.09 -5.90 -10.13
N PRO A 146 -12.85 -6.77 -9.13
CA PRO A 146 -13.56 -8.02 -9.04
C PRO A 146 -15.03 -7.78 -8.69
N LYS A 147 -15.93 -8.55 -9.29
CA LYS A 147 -17.36 -8.47 -8.98
C LYS A 147 -17.60 -8.69 -7.49
N GLY A 148 -18.24 -7.72 -6.83
CA GLY A 148 -18.53 -7.76 -5.40
C GLY A 148 -17.32 -7.63 -4.47
N GLY A 149 -16.13 -7.37 -5.01
CA GLY A 149 -14.89 -7.18 -4.25
C GLY A 149 -14.39 -5.74 -4.25
N PHE A 150 -13.22 -5.52 -3.64
CA PHE A 150 -12.56 -4.21 -3.52
C PHE A 150 -11.08 -4.24 -3.97
N GLY A 151 -10.62 -5.37 -4.49
CA GLY A 151 -9.19 -5.56 -4.74
C GLY A 151 -8.41 -5.78 -3.43
N ASN A 152 -7.11 -5.54 -3.45
CA ASN A 152 -6.25 -5.62 -2.28
C ASN A 152 -6.19 -4.29 -1.52
N LEU A 153 -6.02 -4.39 -0.20
CA LEU A 153 -5.99 -3.27 0.74
C LEU A 153 -4.55 -2.99 1.14
N ILE A 154 -4.15 -1.71 1.15
CA ILE A 154 -2.90 -1.27 1.74
C ILE A 154 -3.18 -0.30 2.90
N ALA A 155 -2.45 -0.42 4.00
CA ALA A 155 -2.58 0.51 5.11
C ALA A 155 -2.03 1.90 4.73
N LEU A 156 -2.70 2.96 5.17
CA LEU A 156 -2.17 4.31 5.02
C LEU A 156 -0.94 4.49 5.92
N PRO A 157 0.07 5.24 5.44
CA PRO A 157 1.21 5.66 6.24
C PRO A 157 0.83 6.62 7.38
N LEU A 158 1.79 6.90 8.25
CA LEU A 158 1.76 7.95 9.28
C LEU A 158 0.78 7.70 10.44
N GLN A 159 0.30 6.47 10.64
CA GLN A 159 -0.45 6.14 11.85
C GLN A 159 0.42 6.36 13.10
N LYS A 160 -0.13 7.01 14.14
CA LYS A 160 0.63 7.53 15.30
C LYS A 160 1.56 6.50 15.94
N TRP A 161 1.02 5.36 16.35
CA TRP A 161 1.79 4.41 17.17
C TRP A 161 3.01 3.80 16.45
N PRO A 162 2.90 3.29 15.22
CA PRO A 162 4.10 2.86 14.49
C PRO A 162 5.03 4.04 14.16
N ARG A 163 4.50 5.25 13.86
CA ARG A 163 5.30 6.44 13.56
C ARG A 163 6.22 6.83 14.73
N GLU A 164 5.73 6.79 15.97
CA GLU A 164 6.53 7.04 17.17
C GLU A 164 7.69 6.03 17.35
N ASN A 165 7.64 4.90 16.64
CA ASN A 165 8.69 3.89 16.62
C ASN A 165 9.49 3.87 15.30
N GLY A 166 9.42 4.92 14.49
CA GLY A 166 10.10 5.02 13.21
C GLY A 166 9.56 4.11 12.11
N CYS A 167 8.33 3.60 12.28
CA CYS A 167 7.61 2.77 11.32
C CYS A 167 6.41 3.53 10.74
N SER A 168 5.88 3.10 9.58
CA SER A 168 4.80 3.81 8.88
C SER A 168 5.16 5.26 8.57
N VAL A 169 6.44 5.51 8.24
CA VAL A 169 7.02 6.83 7.97
C VAL A 169 7.69 6.84 6.62
N PHE A 170 7.60 7.98 5.93
CA PHE A 170 8.37 8.20 4.72
C PHE A 170 9.85 8.45 5.04
N VAL A 171 10.71 7.95 4.17
CA VAL A 171 12.17 7.93 4.36
C VAL A 171 12.92 8.40 3.13
N ASP A 172 14.14 8.88 3.36
CA ASP A 172 15.09 9.22 2.31
C ASP A 172 15.75 7.97 1.66
N ALA A 173 16.72 8.20 0.76
CA ALA A 173 17.43 7.14 0.08
C ALA A 173 18.27 6.25 1.01
N ASP A 174 18.64 6.76 2.19
CA ASP A 174 19.37 6.02 3.23
C ASP A 174 18.43 5.34 4.25
N LEU A 175 17.13 5.33 3.97
CA LEU A 175 16.07 4.80 4.84
C LEU A 175 15.96 5.54 6.19
N ARG A 176 16.33 6.83 6.22
CA ARG A 176 16.15 7.68 7.39
C ARG A 176 14.81 8.41 7.31
N PRO A 177 14.01 8.40 8.38
CA PRO A 177 12.75 9.15 8.38
C PRO A 177 12.98 10.64 8.07
N TYR A 178 12.10 11.21 7.27
CA TYR A 178 12.06 12.67 7.12
C TYR A 178 11.72 13.31 8.45
N PRO A 179 12.30 14.47 8.79
CA PRO A 179 11.92 15.20 10.00
C PRO A 179 10.46 15.64 9.93
N ASP A 180 9.81 15.71 11.10
CA ASP A 180 8.45 16.22 11.28
C ASP A 180 8.33 17.72 10.93
#